data_1ed451267bb57898f4bdfd15110baa0b
#
_entry.id   1ed451267bb57898f4bdfd15110baa0b
#
_cell.length_a   1.000
_cell.length_b   1.000
_cell.length_c   1.000
_cell.angle_alpha   90.00
_cell.angle_beta   90.00
_cell.angle_gamma   90.00
#
_symmetry.space_group_name_H-M   'P 1'
#
loop_
_entity.id
_entity.type
_entity.pdbx_description
1 polymer ?
#
loop_
_entity_poly.entity_id
_entity_poly.type
_entity_poly.pdbx_seq_one_letter_code
_entity_poly.pdbx_strand_id
1 'polypeptide(L)'
;MAFRSDCAIIGACGSKGQKSERMTGMEQMRRVRTTLKDIANACGYSVNTVSRALRGDKRLSKATRSLIQETARSMDYIPNTMASSLRSGRSRMIAVIVNDLHNQHFCDLLNRMDRDLRDQNYNLMILCMHLEETLAGELIHTAISLSVDGILYFPNFGQRHYIEYMTDSGVPFVLLDRRVNEVDADTVRCDDEQGGYLAGQHLAALGHRRFLFLSGMELSSSQIDRLSGFRRALRDSGLPDDCVRVVPGADVEDALAHNTLASFILPRDYTAIVSFRDEVAYPVMNALRDHGLSIPQDVSIISFDNLHAEDPSRPFLTSIYAADENIAEISVRLLLERIEDPMLPPRNIVLPVRIFDQGTTAPPPRA
;
A
#
# COMPACT_ATOMS: atom_id res chain seq x y z
N MET A 1 48.11 -19.65 -2.21
CA MET A 1 49.13 -18.63 -1.92
C MET A 1 48.63 -17.75 -0.81
N ALA A 2 49.23 -17.88 0.34
CA ALA A 2 48.91 -17.18 1.57
C ALA A 2 49.65 -15.85 1.61
N PHE A 3 49.04 -14.82 2.14
CA PHE A 3 49.73 -13.71 2.77
C PHE A 3 49.14 -13.42 4.13
N ARG A 4 49.89 -13.83 5.12
CA ARG A 4 49.86 -13.26 6.48
C ARG A 4 50.74 -12.03 6.46
N SER A 5 50.40 -10.99 7.19
CA SER A 5 51.39 -10.14 7.85
C SER A 5 50.82 -9.52 9.10
N ASP A 6 51.54 -9.78 10.14
CA ASP A 6 51.51 -9.24 11.47
C ASP A 6 51.64 -7.73 11.50
N CYS A 7 51.03 -7.07 12.47
CA CYS A 7 51.64 -5.85 13.00
C CYS A 7 51.39 -5.68 14.49
N ALA A 8 52.46 -5.31 15.12
CA ALA A 8 52.84 -5.41 16.48
C ALA A 8 52.17 -4.45 17.47
N ILE A 9 52.21 -4.89 18.69
CA ILE A 9 51.96 -4.22 19.96
C ILE A 9 52.92 -3.05 20.17
N ILE A 10 52.42 -1.87 20.54
CA ILE A 10 53.19 -0.87 21.27
C ILE A 10 52.31 -0.28 22.39
N GLY A 11 52.65 -0.57 23.61
CA GLY A 11 53.09 0.30 24.66
C GLY A 11 52.02 1.12 25.38
N ALA A 12 51.69 0.69 26.58
CA ALA A 12 51.00 1.44 27.59
C ALA A 12 51.82 2.67 28.06
N CYS A 13 51.16 3.84 28.16
CA CYS A 13 51.54 4.86 29.10
C CYS A 13 50.32 5.60 29.62
N GLY A 14 50.21 5.71 30.93
CA GLY A 14 49.00 6.13 31.65
C GLY A 14 48.63 7.59 31.54
N SER A 15 47.38 7.86 31.68
CA SER A 15 46.85 9.06 32.28
C SER A 15 45.51 8.74 32.93
N LYS A 16 45.54 8.49 34.22
CA LYS A 16 44.40 8.58 35.10
C LYS A 16 44.06 10.07 35.18
N GLY A 17 42.97 10.51 34.56
CA GLY A 17 42.51 11.91 34.73
C GLY A 17 41.40 12.38 33.80
N GLN A 18 40.97 11.62 32.74
CA GLN A 18 39.99 12.13 31.78
C GLN A 18 38.72 11.29 31.63
N LYS A 19 38.48 10.34 32.54
CA LYS A 19 37.23 9.53 32.51
C LYS A 19 36.07 10.10 33.30
N SER A 20 36.28 11.12 34.13
CA SER A 20 35.21 11.69 34.99
C SER A 20 34.39 12.78 34.30
N GLU A 21 34.94 13.50 33.32
CA GLU A 21 34.20 14.62 32.68
C GLU A 21 33.36 14.23 31.45
N ARG A 22 33.61 13.05 30.85
CA ARG A 22 32.83 12.58 29.69
C ARG A 22 31.51 11.86 30.07
N MET A 23 31.38 11.37 31.31
CA MET A 23 30.13 10.74 31.77
C MET A 23 29.07 11.76 32.20
N THR A 24 29.45 12.96 32.63
CA THR A 24 28.50 14.01 32.98
C THR A 24 27.82 14.68 31.79
N GLY A 25 28.42 14.64 30.61
CA GLY A 25 27.83 15.20 29.38
C GLY A 25 26.76 14.32 28.70
N MET A 26 26.78 12.99 28.90
CA MET A 26 25.77 12.07 28.31
C MET A 26 24.52 11.92 29.19
N GLU A 27 24.57 12.20 30.48
CA GLU A 27 23.40 12.19 31.36
C GLU A 27 22.53 13.46 31.25
N GLN A 28 23.07 14.57 30.73
CA GLN A 28 22.32 15.83 30.57
C GLN A 28 21.48 15.94 29.29
N MET A 29 21.42 14.94 28.43
CA MET A 29 20.63 14.97 27.20
C MET A 29 19.32 14.18 27.25
N ARG A 30 18.83 13.76 28.39
CA ARG A 30 17.40 13.49 28.55
C ARG A 30 16.69 14.83 28.73
N ARG A 31 16.33 15.51 27.66
CA ARG A 31 15.33 16.60 27.75
C ARG A 31 14.10 16.00 28.44
N VAL A 32 13.91 16.40 29.71
CA VAL A 32 12.72 16.02 30.45
C VAL A 32 11.54 16.59 29.70
N ARG A 33 10.72 15.71 29.16
CA ARG A 33 9.56 16.10 28.33
C ARG A 33 8.63 16.93 29.22
N THR A 34 8.32 18.16 28.80
CA THR A 34 7.37 19.04 29.52
C THR A 34 6.06 18.28 29.73
N THR A 35 5.55 18.33 30.98
CA THR A 35 4.31 17.64 31.36
C THR A 35 3.17 18.64 31.59
N LEU A 36 1.93 18.14 31.64
CA LEU A 36 0.78 18.99 32.05
C LEU A 36 0.97 19.63 33.43
N LYS A 37 1.71 18.97 34.31
CA LYS A 37 2.02 19.47 35.65
C LYS A 37 2.96 20.68 35.61
N ASP A 38 3.93 20.66 34.70
CA ASP A 38 4.88 21.77 34.54
C ASP A 38 4.16 23.01 34.00
N ILE A 39 3.27 22.86 33.04
CA ILE A 39 2.42 23.95 32.55
C ILE A 39 1.51 24.47 33.65
N ALA A 40 0.89 23.60 34.44
CA ALA A 40 0.02 23.94 35.53
C ALA A 40 0.77 24.81 36.57
N ASN A 41 2.01 24.42 36.91
CA ASN A 41 2.86 25.18 37.80
C ASN A 41 3.24 26.54 37.18
N ALA A 42 3.56 26.61 35.90
CA ALA A 42 3.99 27.85 35.24
C ALA A 42 2.87 28.88 35.09
N CYS A 43 1.63 28.43 34.85
CA CYS A 43 0.50 29.36 34.66
C CYS A 43 -0.42 29.51 35.88
N GLY A 44 -0.16 28.81 37.01
CA GLY A 44 -0.93 28.90 38.24
C GLY A 44 -2.33 28.27 38.21
N TYR A 45 -2.55 27.33 37.30
CA TYR A 45 -3.83 26.60 37.16
C TYR A 45 -3.72 25.12 37.54
N SER A 46 -4.83 24.48 37.83
CA SER A 46 -4.84 23.04 38.06
C SER A 46 -4.52 22.25 36.78
N VAL A 47 -3.91 21.08 36.93
CA VAL A 47 -3.64 20.16 35.80
C VAL A 47 -4.91 19.86 35.00
N ASN A 48 -6.06 19.76 35.68
CA ASN A 48 -7.36 19.55 35.01
C ASN A 48 -7.77 20.78 34.17
N THR A 49 -7.58 22.00 34.70
CA THR A 49 -7.85 23.23 33.94
C THR A 49 -6.95 23.35 32.71
N VAL A 50 -5.64 23.05 32.86
CA VAL A 50 -4.68 23.02 31.75
C VAL A 50 -5.10 22.01 30.70
N SER A 51 -5.42 20.77 31.08
CA SER A 51 -5.87 19.73 30.17
C SER A 51 -7.15 20.12 29.40
N ARG A 52 -8.10 20.79 30.06
CA ARG A 52 -9.33 21.30 29.43
C ARG A 52 -9.04 22.45 28.48
N ALA A 53 -8.18 23.37 28.83
CA ALA A 53 -7.80 24.52 28.01
C ALA A 53 -7.10 24.08 26.70
N LEU A 54 -6.19 23.12 26.81
CA LEU A 54 -5.46 22.56 25.65
C LEU A 54 -6.39 21.81 24.68
N ARG A 55 -7.48 21.24 25.19
CA ARG A 55 -8.54 20.61 24.38
C ARG A 55 -9.57 21.59 23.80
N GLY A 56 -9.43 22.89 24.10
CA GLY A 56 -10.34 23.91 23.59
C GLY A 56 -11.70 24.00 24.28
N ASP A 57 -11.84 23.48 25.53
CA ASP A 57 -13.12 23.48 26.25
C ASP A 57 -13.69 24.90 26.36
N LYS A 58 -14.85 25.10 25.71
CA LYS A 58 -15.52 26.40 25.61
C LYS A 58 -16.05 26.93 26.97
N ARG A 59 -16.13 26.09 28.01
CA ARG A 59 -16.55 26.49 29.36
C ARG A 59 -15.49 27.28 30.09
N LEU A 60 -14.23 27.28 29.60
CA LEU A 60 -13.17 28.17 30.12
C LEU A 60 -13.21 29.51 29.38
N SER A 61 -12.88 30.59 30.10
CA SER A 61 -12.79 31.91 29.49
C SER A 61 -11.76 31.92 28.34
N LYS A 62 -12.00 32.76 27.33
CA LYS A 62 -11.06 32.90 26.19
C LYS A 62 -9.66 33.30 26.69
N ALA A 63 -9.59 34.23 27.68
CA ALA A 63 -8.33 34.70 28.26
C ALA A 63 -7.55 33.56 28.95
N THR A 64 -8.21 32.74 29.77
CA THR A 64 -7.60 31.57 30.44
C THR A 64 -7.09 30.56 29.40
N ARG A 65 -7.87 30.29 28.37
CA ARG A 65 -7.50 29.37 27.31
C ARG A 65 -6.27 29.84 26.55
N SER A 66 -6.24 31.12 26.11
CA SER A 66 -5.09 31.70 25.41
C SER A 66 -3.83 31.64 26.24
N LEU A 67 -3.89 32.08 27.53
CA LEU A 67 -2.75 32.05 28.41
C LEU A 67 -2.13 30.66 28.58
N ILE A 68 -2.97 29.63 28.79
CA ILE A 68 -2.50 28.25 28.94
C ILE A 68 -1.91 27.73 27.63
N GLN A 69 -2.52 28.04 26.48
CA GLN A 69 -2.01 27.61 25.18
C GLN A 69 -0.68 28.29 24.82
N GLU A 70 -0.51 29.57 25.17
CA GLU A 70 0.76 30.29 24.99
C GLU A 70 1.85 29.73 25.90
N THR A 71 1.53 29.48 27.17
CA THR A 71 2.46 28.84 28.12
C THR A 71 2.90 27.46 27.61
N ALA A 72 1.96 26.63 27.14
CA ALA A 72 2.28 25.31 26.57
C ALA A 72 3.20 25.41 25.35
N ARG A 73 2.97 26.38 24.44
CA ARG A 73 3.84 26.63 23.30
C ARG A 73 5.23 27.09 23.69
N SER A 74 5.32 28.04 24.64
CA SER A 74 6.62 28.54 25.10
C SER A 74 7.46 27.50 25.83
N MET A 75 6.83 26.46 26.35
CA MET A 75 7.48 25.33 27.01
C MET A 75 7.69 24.12 26.10
N ASP A 76 7.49 24.24 24.78
CA ASP A 76 7.58 23.16 23.79
C ASP A 76 6.80 21.89 24.21
N TYR A 77 5.62 22.10 24.82
CA TYR A 77 4.79 21.00 25.26
C TYR A 77 4.18 20.24 24.09
N ILE A 78 4.48 18.96 24.02
CA ILE A 78 3.88 18.04 23.05
C ILE A 78 2.86 17.17 23.80
N PRO A 79 1.55 17.23 23.47
CA PRO A 79 0.55 16.38 24.09
C PRO A 79 0.91 14.90 23.98
N ASN A 80 0.73 14.15 25.06
CA ASN A 80 0.84 12.71 25.03
C ASN A 80 -0.48 12.13 24.49
N THR A 81 -0.48 11.77 23.21
CA THR A 81 -1.66 11.21 22.53
C THR A 81 -2.09 9.88 23.14
N MET A 82 -1.15 9.02 23.58
CA MET A 82 -1.47 7.75 24.26
C MET A 82 -2.22 7.98 25.60
N ALA A 83 -1.82 8.99 26.38
CA ALA A 83 -2.55 9.32 27.62
C ALA A 83 -3.93 9.97 27.32
N SER A 84 -4.11 10.54 26.15
CA SER A 84 -5.39 11.08 25.70
C SER A 84 -6.32 9.97 25.19
N SER A 85 -5.79 9.00 24.45
CA SER A 85 -6.55 7.86 23.91
C SER A 85 -7.14 6.97 25.01
N LEU A 86 -6.39 6.72 26.08
CA LEU A 86 -6.88 5.99 27.25
C LEU A 86 -8.15 6.62 27.90
N ARG A 87 -8.32 7.94 27.78
CA ARG A 87 -9.49 8.64 28.31
C ARG A 87 -10.63 8.80 27.34
N SER A 88 -10.34 8.92 26.04
CA SER A 88 -11.33 9.09 24.99
C SER A 88 -11.85 7.75 24.45
N GLY A 89 -11.10 6.66 24.71
CA GLY A 89 -11.33 5.36 24.08
C GLY A 89 -10.96 5.32 22.60
N ARG A 90 -10.34 6.39 22.05
CA ARG A 90 -9.93 6.49 20.63
C ARG A 90 -8.50 6.96 20.51
N SER A 91 -7.70 6.23 19.73
CA SER A 91 -6.29 6.55 19.45
C SER A 91 -6.12 7.60 18.35
N ARG A 92 -7.12 7.75 17.48
CA ARG A 92 -7.04 8.52 16.24
C ARG A 92 -5.94 8.02 15.31
N MET A 93 -5.67 6.71 15.35
CA MET A 93 -4.75 6.02 14.46
C MET A 93 -5.50 4.96 13.67
N ILE A 94 -5.25 4.92 12.37
CA ILE A 94 -5.69 3.86 11.47
C ILE A 94 -4.43 3.13 10.97
N ALA A 95 -4.39 1.81 11.10
CA ALA A 95 -3.35 1.01 10.50
C ALA A 95 -3.72 0.62 9.06
N VAL A 96 -2.77 0.74 8.14
CA VAL A 96 -2.87 0.13 6.81
C VAL A 96 -1.81 -0.94 6.71
N ILE A 97 -2.24 -2.18 6.43
CA ILE A 97 -1.34 -3.34 6.28
C ILE A 97 -1.25 -3.66 4.78
N VAL A 98 -0.08 -3.45 4.21
CA VAL A 98 0.20 -3.61 2.77
C VAL A 98 1.21 -4.71 2.51
N ASN A 99 1.18 -5.27 1.31
CA ASN A 99 2.09 -6.34 0.89
C ASN A 99 3.51 -5.83 0.62
N ASP A 100 3.60 -4.73 -0.12
CA ASP A 100 4.89 -4.19 -0.58
C ASP A 100 4.78 -2.67 -0.82
N LEU A 101 5.84 -1.95 -0.43
CA LEU A 101 5.96 -0.50 -0.67
C LEU A 101 6.77 -0.16 -1.92
N HIS A 102 7.35 -1.15 -2.61
CA HIS A 102 7.95 -0.93 -3.92
C HIS A 102 6.90 -0.82 -5.02
N ASN A 103 5.70 -1.35 -4.79
CA ASN A 103 4.59 -1.22 -5.71
C ASN A 103 4.00 0.19 -5.65
N GLN A 104 4.12 0.94 -6.75
CA GLN A 104 3.66 2.33 -6.87
C GLN A 104 2.15 2.46 -6.65
N HIS A 105 1.37 1.46 -7.06
CA HIS A 105 -0.08 1.44 -6.84
C HIS A 105 -0.43 1.59 -5.35
N PHE A 106 0.22 0.81 -4.48
CA PHE A 106 0.00 0.94 -3.04
C PHE A 106 0.46 2.31 -2.51
N CYS A 107 1.58 2.83 -3.00
CA CYS A 107 2.06 4.15 -2.59
C CYS A 107 1.05 5.26 -2.92
N ASP A 108 0.43 5.20 -4.10
CA ASP A 108 -0.57 6.18 -4.53
C ASP A 108 -1.86 6.06 -3.70
N LEU A 109 -2.31 4.84 -3.40
CA LEU A 109 -3.45 4.60 -2.50
C LEU A 109 -3.16 5.14 -1.09
N LEU A 110 -1.99 4.84 -0.52
CA LEU A 110 -1.59 5.31 0.81
C LEU A 110 -1.55 6.84 0.89
N ASN A 111 -1.03 7.52 -0.13
CA ASN A 111 -1.00 8.97 -0.20
C ASN A 111 -2.41 9.59 -0.22
N ARG A 112 -3.36 8.96 -0.88
CA ARG A 112 -4.77 9.39 -0.91
C ARG A 112 -5.44 9.11 0.43
N MET A 113 -5.29 7.91 1.01
CA MET A 113 -5.82 7.53 2.32
C MET A 113 -5.30 8.46 3.44
N ASP A 114 -4.00 8.81 3.43
CA ASP A 114 -3.43 9.73 4.44
C ASP A 114 -4.08 11.10 4.38
N ARG A 115 -4.34 11.64 3.18
CA ARG A 115 -5.05 12.93 3.03
C ARG A 115 -6.48 12.85 3.58
N ASP A 116 -7.24 11.84 3.16
CA ASP A 116 -8.64 11.69 3.57
C ASP A 116 -8.76 11.46 5.09
N LEU A 117 -7.85 10.68 5.68
CA LEU A 117 -7.79 10.44 7.12
C LEU A 117 -7.41 11.69 7.91
N ARG A 118 -6.47 12.51 7.41
CA ARG A 118 -6.07 13.78 8.06
C ARG A 118 -7.23 14.76 8.13
N ASP A 119 -8.06 14.83 7.09
CA ASP A 119 -9.26 15.69 7.07
C ASP A 119 -10.26 15.26 8.15
N GLN A 120 -10.24 14.00 8.57
CA GLN A 120 -11.04 13.44 9.65
C GLN A 120 -10.30 13.40 11.01
N ASN A 121 -9.12 14.05 11.12
CA ASN A 121 -8.26 14.05 12.30
C ASN A 121 -7.79 12.67 12.73
N TYR A 122 -7.51 11.78 11.78
CA TYR A 122 -6.83 10.51 11.98
C TYR A 122 -5.40 10.58 11.44
N ASN A 123 -4.51 9.75 12.02
CA ASN A 123 -3.17 9.54 11.51
C ASN A 123 -3.08 8.14 10.91
N LEU A 124 -2.34 8.03 9.81
CA LEU A 124 -2.07 6.77 9.15
C LEU A 124 -0.83 6.09 9.75
N MET A 125 -0.94 4.81 10.08
CA MET A 125 0.18 3.93 10.41
C MET A 125 0.33 2.91 9.28
N ILE A 126 1.49 2.85 8.64
CA ILE A 126 1.78 1.90 7.57
C ILE A 126 2.56 0.73 8.15
N LEU A 127 2.05 -0.48 7.93
CA LEU A 127 2.67 -1.76 8.28
C LEU A 127 2.87 -2.57 7.00
N CYS A 128 4.11 -2.92 6.67
CA CYS A 128 4.45 -3.59 5.42
C CYS A 128 4.83 -5.05 5.67
N MET A 129 4.23 -5.98 4.90
CA MET A 129 4.49 -7.41 4.99
C MET A 129 5.76 -7.84 4.25
N HIS A 130 6.34 -6.97 3.41
CA HIS A 130 7.53 -7.28 2.60
C HIS A 130 7.41 -8.58 1.78
N LEU A 131 6.20 -8.88 1.29
CA LEU A 131 5.84 -10.13 0.60
C LEU A 131 5.98 -11.40 1.47
N GLU A 132 6.22 -11.26 2.77
CA GLU A 132 6.27 -12.37 3.73
C GLU A 132 4.90 -12.58 4.35
N GLU A 133 4.16 -13.56 3.87
CA GLU A 133 2.79 -13.84 4.32
C GLU A 133 2.69 -14.15 5.83
N THR A 134 3.74 -14.72 6.41
CA THR A 134 3.81 -15.05 7.84
C THR A 134 3.79 -13.82 8.74
N LEU A 135 4.22 -12.64 8.24
CA LEU A 135 4.22 -11.40 8.99
C LEU A 135 2.82 -10.80 9.20
N ALA A 136 1.84 -11.17 8.39
CA ALA A 136 0.49 -10.60 8.48
C ALA A 136 -0.10 -10.68 9.90
N GLY A 137 0.01 -11.84 10.54
CA GLY A 137 -0.48 -12.04 11.91
C GLY A 137 0.22 -11.17 12.95
N GLU A 138 1.54 -11.01 12.85
CA GLU A 138 2.34 -10.18 13.75
C GLU A 138 2.00 -8.69 13.57
N LEU A 139 1.78 -8.24 12.34
CA LEU A 139 1.43 -6.86 12.04
C LEU A 139 0.01 -6.53 12.50
N ILE A 140 -0.94 -7.43 12.30
CA ILE A 140 -2.30 -7.30 12.83
C ILE A 140 -2.27 -7.23 14.35
N HIS A 141 -1.54 -8.15 15.01
CA HIS A 141 -1.37 -8.12 16.46
C HIS A 141 -0.73 -6.80 16.94
N THR A 142 0.27 -6.29 16.21
CA THR A 142 0.90 -5.00 16.50
C THR A 142 -0.10 -3.86 16.43
N ALA A 143 -0.90 -3.79 15.37
CA ALA A 143 -1.94 -2.76 15.21
C ALA A 143 -2.95 -2.80 16.38
N ILE A 144 -3.44 -4.00 16.73
CA ILE A 144 -4.38 -4.18 17.85
C ILE A 144 -3.73 -3.79 19.18
N SER A 145 -2.49 -4.21 19.44
CA SER A 145 -1.75 -3.88 20.66
C SER A 145 -1.51 -2.38 20.85
N LEU A 146 -1.34 -1.64 19.74
CA LEU A 146 -1.24 -0.19 19.72
C LEU A 146 -2.59 0.50 19.81
N SER A 147 -3.68 -0.27 19.94
CA SER A 147 -5.06 0.22 20.08
C SER A 147 -5.46 1.15 18.94
N VAL A 148 -5.14 0.78 17.68
CA VAL A 148 -5.63 1.52 16.51
C VAL A 148 -7.15 1.51 16.49
N ASP A 149 -7.77 2.56 15.98
CA ASP A 149 -9.23 2.66 15.92
C ASP A 149 -9.81 1.81 14.78
N GLY A 150 -8.98 1.44 13.79
CA GLY A 150 -9.36 0.57 12.69
C GLY A 150 -8.20 0.14 11.82
N ILE A 151 -8.46 -0.85 10.95
CA ILE A 151 -7.45 -1.46 10.07
C ILE A 151 -7.96 -1.46 8.62
N LEU A 152 -7.14 -0.98 7.68
CA LEU A 152 -7.27 -1.17 6.24
C LEU A 152 -6.29 -2.28 5.84
N TYR A 153 -6.78 -3.38 5.29
CA TYR A 153 -5.96 -4.56 5.08
C TYR A 153 -6.01 -5.06 3.63
N PHE A 154 -4.84 -5.24 3.02
CA PHE A 154 -4.67 -5.86 1.71
C PHE A 154 -4.37 -7.36 1.89
N PRO A 155 -5.38 -8.23 1.86
CA PRO A 155 -5.19 -9.65 2.15
C PRO A 155 -4.49 -10.37 1.00
N ASN A 156 -3.73 -11.43 1.32
CA ASN A 156 -3.27 -12.42 0.37
C ASN A 156 -4.19 -13.65 0.35
N PHE A 157 -3.98 -14.53 -0.64
CA PHE A 157 -4.77 -15.75 -0.77
C PHE A 157 -4.57 -16.68 0.45
N GLY A 158 -5.67 -17.27 0.94
CA GLY A 158 -5.61 -18.22 2.07
C GLY A 158 -5.56 -17.60 3.47
N GLN A 159 -5.61 -16.27 3.60
CA GLN A 159 -5.47 -15.56 4.88
C GLN A 159 -6.79 -15.38 5.66
N ARG A 160 -7.77 -16.26 5.47
CA ARG A 160 -9.06 -16.22 6.19
C ARG A 160 -8.89 -16.18 7.71
N HIS A 161 -7.97 -16.96 8.27
CA HIS A 161 -7.73 -17.01 9.71
C HIS A 161 -7.29 -15.66 10.33
N TYR A 162 -6.62 -14.81 9.58
CA TYR A 162 -6.28 -13.47 10.04
C TYR A 162 -7.51 -12.54 10.08
N ILE A 163 -8.46 -12.75 9.16
CA ILE A 163 -9.72 -12.00 9.15
C ILE A 163 -10.58 -12.43 10.33
N GLU A 164 -10.66 -13.72 10.60
CA GLU A 164 -11.33 -14.26 11.79
C GLU A 164 -10.70 -13.68 13.07
N TYR A 165 -9.37 -13.62 13.14
CA TYR A 165 -8.67 -13.01 14.29
C TYR A 165 -9.00 -11.52 14.47
N MET A 166 -9.05 -10.72 13.39
CA MET A 166 -9.48 -9.32 13.47
C MET A 166 -10.94 -9.20 13.92
N THR A 167 -11.82 -10.06 13.42
CA THR A 167 -13.23 -10.12 13.83
C THR A 167 -13.36 -10.42 15.33
N ASP A 168 -12.67 -11.43 15.83
CA ASP A 168 -12.69 -11.83 17.23
C ASP A 168 -12.12 -10.74 18.15
N SER A 169 -11.16 -9.96 17.67
CA SER A 169 -10.59 -8.84 18.42
C SER A 169 -11.53 -7.65 18.55
N GLY A 170 -12.60 -7.59 17.73
CA GLY A 170 -13.56 -6.50 17.71
C GLY A 170 -13.03 -5.20 17.12
N VAL A 171 -11.84 -5.18 16.50
CA VAL A 171 -11.30 -3.99 15.83
C VAL A 171 -12.01 -3.81 14.49
N PRO A 172 -12.55 -2.61 14.17
CA PRO A 172 -13.10 -2.31 12.87
C PRO A 172 -12.07 -2.47 11.75
N PHE A 173 -12.43 -3.14 10.65
CA PHE A 173 -11.52 -3.29 9.51
C PHE A 173 -12.26 -3.31 8.17
N VAL A 174 -11.53 -3.00 7.11
CA VAL A 174 -11.97 -3.10 5.71
C VAL A 174 -10.91 -3.83 4.91
N LEU A 175 -11.33 -4.81 4.11
CA LEU A 175 -10.47 -5.54 3.18
C LEU A 175 -10.38 -4.78 1.86
N LEU A 176 -9.19 -4.69 1.29
CA LEU A 176 -8.89 -3.88 0.13
C LEU A 176 -8.38 -4.71 -1.05
N ASP A 177 -8.81 -4.31 -2.24
CA ASP A 177 -8.26 -4.73 -3.54
C ASP A 177 -8.42 -6.22 -3.87
N ARG A 178 -8.69 -7.08 -2.89
CA ARG A 178 -8.71 -8.53 -3.08
C ARG A 178 -9.93 -9.15 -2.42
N ARG A 179 -10.40 -10.23 -3.03
CA ARG A 179 -11.49 -11.04 -2.51
C ARG A 179 -10.93 -12.13 -1.59
N VAL A 180 -11.52 -12.27 -0.42
CA VAL A 180 -11.36 -13.45 0.42
C VAL A 180 -12.69 -14.18 0.47
N ASN A 181 -12.68 -15.45 0.13
CA ASN A 181 -13.91 -16.25 0.07
C ASN A 181 -14.43 -16.54 1.50
N GLU A 182 -15.77 -16.64 1.61
CA GLU A 182 -16.46 -17.09 2.83
C GLU A 182 -16.16 -16.25 4.08
N VAL A 183 -15.92 -14.95 3.92
CA VAL A 183 -15.79 -14.01 5.03
C VAL A 183 -16.84 -12.93 4.93
N ASP A 184 -17.38 -12.56 6.09
CA ASP A 184 -18.38 -11.53 6.26
C ASP A 184 -17.70 -10.26 6.76
N ALA A 185 -17.14 -9.48 5.82
CA ALA A 185 -16.36 -8.29 6.11
C ALA A 185 -16.62 -7.17 5.10
N ASP A 186 -16.42 -5.94 5.52
CA ASP A 186 -16.39 -4.81 4.58
C ASP A 186 -15.25 -5.00 3.59
N THR A 187 -15.55 -4.92 2.29
CA THR A 187 -14.58 -5.11 1.21
C THR A 187 -14.75 -4.04 0.13
N VAL A 188 -13.64 -3.47 -0.34
CA VAL A 188 -13.62 -2.55 -1.49
C VAL A 188 -12.57 -3.06 -2.47
N ARG A 189 -12.98 -3.35 -3.71
CA ARG A 189 -12.11 -3.90 -4.76
C ARG A 189 -12.55 -3.49 -6.15
N CYS A 190 -11.65 -3.57 -7.11
CA CYS A 190 -12.00 -3.46 -8.53
C CYS A 190 -12.67 -4.75 -9.04
N ASP A 191 -13.43 -4.65 -10.13
CA ASP A 191 -13.97 -5.79 -10.86
C ASP A 191 -12.87 -6.39 -11.77
N ASP A 192 -11.97 -7.14 -11.16
CA ASP A 192 -10.81 -7.72 -11.85
C ASP A 192 -11.23 -8.74 -12.94
N GLU A 193 -12.33 -9.47 -12.72
CA GLU A 193 -12.84 -10.41 -13.73
C GLU A 193 -13.35 -9.67 -14.96
N GLN A 194 -14.11 -8.60 -14.75
CA GLN A 194 -14.55 -7.74 -15.86
C GLN A 194 -13.36 -7.03 -16.51
N GLY A 195 -12.35 -6.64 -15.75
CA GLY A 195 -11.11 -6.07 -16.28
C GLY A 195 -10.39 -7.04 -17.23
N GLY A 196 -10.20 -8.28 -16.79
CA GLY A 196 -9.66 -9.33 -17.65
C GLY A 196 -10.51 -9.56 -18.92
N TYR A 197 -11.82 -9.58 -18.76
CA TYR A 197 -12.76 -9.72 -19.88
C TYR A 197 -12.62 -8.58 -20.89
N LEU A 198 -12.55 -7.33 -20.43
CA LEU A 198 -12.36 -6.17 -21.31
C LEU A 198 -11.03 -6.24 -22.08
N ALA A 199 -9.93 -6.68 -21.43
CA ALA A 199 -8.65 -6.86 -22.09
C ALA A 199 -8.74 -7.89 -23.23
N GLY A 200 -9.35 -9.04 -22.95
CA GLY A 200 -9.52 -10.11 -23.94
C GLY A 200 -10.41 -9.69 -25.12
N GLN A 201 -11.53 -9.07 -24.82
CA GLN A 201 -12.47 -8.56 -25.83
C GLN A 201 -11.80 -7.51 -26.73
N HIS A 202 -11.09 -6.55 -26.12
CA HIS A 202 -10.38 -5.50 -26.86
C HIS A 202 -9.35 -6.06 -27.83
N LEU A 203 -8.46 -6.95 -27.36
CA LEU A 203 -7.42 -7.54 -28.21
C LEU A 203 -8.00 -8.50 -29.27
N ALA A 204 -9.02 -9.29 -28.94
CA ALA A 204 -9.69 -10.15 -29.91
C ALA A 204 -10.40 -9.35 -31.01
N ALA A 205 -11.04 -8.21 -30.66
CA ALA A 205 -11.69 -7.30 -31.60
C ALA A 205 -10.68 -6.64 -32.55
N LEU A 206 -9.45 -6.36 -32.09
CA LEU A 206 -8.35 -5.89 -32.95
C LEU A 206 -7.83 -6.97 -33.91
N GLY A 207 -8.19 -8.23 -33.72
CA GLY A 207 -7.80 -9.32 -34.58
C GLY A 207 -6.67 -10.19 -34.08
N HIS A 208 -6.19 -9.98 -32.86
CA HIS A 208 -5.20 -10.86 -32.25
C HIS A 208 -5.76 -12.27 -32.05
N ARG A 209 -4.88 -13.29 -32.20
CA ARG A 209 -5.25 -14.70 -32.07
C ARG A 209 -4.33 -15.51 -31.17
N ARG A 210 -3.18 -14.97 -30.80
CA ARG A 210 -2.22 -15.59 -29.91
C ARG A 210 -1.70 -14.54 -28.92
N PHE A 211 -1.63 -14.92 -27.66
CA PHE A 211 -1.41 -14.00 -26.53
C PHE A 211 -0.35 -14.53 -25.59
N LEU A 212 0.42 -13.61 -25.03
CA LEU A 212 1.29 -13.84 -23.88
C LEU A 212 0.68 -13.16 -22.66
N PHE A 213 0.37 -13.92 -21.63
CA PHE A 213 -0.11 -13.39 -20.36
C PHE A 213 1.00 -13.48 -19.31
N LEU A 214 1.47 -12.34 -18.83
CA LEU A 214 2.49 -12.25 -17.78
C LEU A 214 1.79 -12.11 -16.42
N SER A 215 1.89 -13.14 -15.59
CA SER A 215 1.26 -13.18 -14.27
C SER A 215 2.05 -12.42 -13.21
N GLY A 216 1.39 -12.04 -12.13
CA GLY A 216 2.06 -11.53 -10.93
C GLY A 216 2.59 -12.67 -10.05
N MET A 217 3.52 -12.37 -9.14
CA MET A 217 4.17 -13.36 -8.28
C MET A 217 3.22 -13.99 -7.27
N GLU A 218 2.21 -13.26 -6.84
CA GLU A 218 1.27 -13.71 -5.82
C GLU A 218 0.05 -14.40 -6.45
N LEU A 219 -0.35 -15.51 -5.88
CA LEU A 219 -1.69 -16.08 -6.10
C LEU A 219 -2.71 -15.21 -5.38
N SER A 220 -2.99 -14.03 -5.94
CA SER A 220 -4.05 -13.15 -5.45
C SER A 220 -5.36 -13.43 -6.17
N SER A 221 -6.48 -13.08 -5.57
CA SER A 221 -7.78 -13.16 -6.26
C SER A 221 -7.79 -12.31 -7.53
N SER A 222 -7.17 -11.14 -7.52
CA SER A 222 -7.05 -10.25 -8.68
C SER A 222 -6.39 -10.94 -9.87
N GLN A 223 -5.30 -11.67 -9.65
CA GLN A 223 -4.62 -12.42 -10.72
C GLN A 223 -5.51 -13.51 -11.31
N ILE A 224 -6.16 -14.29 -10.43
CA ILE A 224 -7.05 -15.37 -10.84
C ILE A 224 -8.22 -14.80 -11.65
N ASP A 225 -8.83 -13.75 -11.13
CA ASP A 225 -10.02 -13.12 -11.69
C ASP A 225 -9.67 -12.44 -13.05
N ARG A 226 -8.53 -11.71 -13.17
CA ARG A 226 -8.05 -11.10 -14.43
C ARG A 226 -7.81 -12.16 -15.51
N LEU A 227 -7.09 -13.25 -15.19
CA LEU A 227 -6.84 -14.33 -16.16
C LEU A 227 -8.11 -15.09 -16.53
N SER A 228 -9.02 -15.33 -15.57
CA SER A 228 -10.31 -15.97 -15.80
C SER A 228 -11.17 -15.16 -16.77
N GLY A 229 -11.33 -13.87 -16.49
CA GLY A 229 -12.06 -12.94 -17.35
C GLY A 229 -11.48 -12.87 -18.75
N PHE A 230 -10.14 -12.77 -18.85
CA PHE A 230 -9.43 -12.75 -20.12
C PHE A 230 -9.73 -14.00 -20.97
N ARG A 231 -9.57 -15.19 -20.39
CA ARG A 231 -9.87 -16.45 -21.08
C ARG A 231 -11.35 -16.56 -21.48
N ARG A 232 -12.28 -16.08 -20.62
CA ARG A 232 -13.70 -16.05 -20.95
C ARG A 232 -13.97 -15.20 -22.20
N ALA A 233 -13.41 -14.00 -22.29
CA ALA A 233 -13.57 -13.13 -23.46
C ALA A 233 -13.05 -13.75 -24.76
N LEU A 234 -11.92 -14.48 -24.67
CA LEU A 234 -11.35 -15.18 -25.83
C LEU A 234 -12.24 -16.33 -26.29
N ARG A 235 -12.79 -17.15 -25.38
CA ARG A 235 -13.75 -18.19 -25.69
C ARG A 235 -15.01 -17.63 -26.35
N ASP A 236 -15.55 -16.53 -25.80
CA ASP A 236 -16.72 -15.83 -26.35
C ASP A 236 -16.44 -15.27 -27.76
N SER A 237 -15.16 -14.98 -28.05
CA SER A 237 -14.67 -14.57 -29.38
C SER A 237 -14.34 -15.76 -30.31
N GLY A 238 -14.64 -17.00 -29.93
CA GLY A 238 -14.40 -18.20 -30.70
C GLY A 238 -12.94 -18.66 -30.76
N LEU A 239 -12.09 -18.20 -29.83
CA LEU A 239 -10.69 -18.60 -29.78
C LEU A 239 -10.47 -19.80 -28.84
N PRO A 240 -9.56 -20.71 -29.16
CA PRO A 240 -9.30 -21.90 -28.36
C PRO A 240 -8.48 -21.54 -27.10
N ASP A 241 -8.54 -22.38 -26.08
CA ASP A 241 -7.87 -22.13 -24.81
C ASP A 241 -6.32 -22.10 -24.88
N ASP A 242 -5.75 -22.80 -25.89
CA ASP A 242 -4.30 -22.84 -26.14
C ASP A 242 -3.76 -21.60 -26.87
N CYS A 243 -4.63 -20.63 -27.16
CA CYS A 243 -4.20 -19.36 -27.75
C CYS A 243 -3.47 -18.44 -26.75
N VAL A 244 -3.48 -18.77 -25.47
CA VAL A 244 -2.85 -17.99 -24.37
C VAL A 244 -1.69 -18.76 -23.77
N ARG A 245 -0.49 -18.26 -23.96
CA ARG A 245 0.69 -18.69 -23.21
C ARG A 245 0.78 -17.86 -21.91
N VAL A 246 0.72 -18.53 -20.77
CA VAL A 246 0.84 -17.89 -19.45
C VAL A 246 2.25 -18.10 -18.93
N VAL A 247 2.91 -17.00 -18.52
CA VAL A 247 4.18 -17.04 -17.82
C VAL A 247 3.90 -16.88 -16.33
N PRO A 248 4.32 -17.84 -15.47
CA PRO A 248 4.14 -17.75 -14.04
C PRO A 248 4.81 -16.50 -13.45
N GLY A 249 4.20 -15.91 -12.41
CA GLY A 249 4.71 -14.69 -11.81
C GLY A 249 6.12 -14.83 -11.21
N ALA A 250 6.44 -15.99 -10.63
CA ALA A 250 7.79 -16.24 -10.13
C ALA A 250 8.85 -16.13 -11.24
N ASP A 251 8.55 -16.65 -12.44
CA ASP A 251 9.45 -16.57 -13.59
C ASP A 251 9.56 -15.13 -14.12
N VAL A 252 8.46 -14.37 -14.07
CA VAL A 252 8.46 -12.95 -14.46
C VAL A 252 9.33 -12.12 -13.52
N GLU A 253 9.18 -12.28 -12.21
CA GLU A 253 9.95 -11.54 -11.21
C GLU A 253 11.44 -11.92 -11.25
N ASP A 254 11.75 -13.21 -11.41
CA ASP A 254 13.14 -13.66 -11.60
C ASP A 254 13.77 -13.03 -12.84
N ALA A 255 13.02 -12.99 -13.94
CA ALA A 255 13.48 -12.36 -15.18
C ALA A 255 13.65 -10.84 -15.06
N LEU A 256 12.81 -10.18 -14.29
CA LEU A 256 12.98 -8.75 -13.97
C LEU A 256 14.25 -8.52 -13.14
N ALA A 257 14.46 -9.32 -12.10
CA ALA A 257 15.62 -9.20 -11.23
C ALA A 257 16.96 -9.45 -11.97
N HIS A 258 16.97 -10.37 -12.93
CA HIS A 258 18.17 -10.75 -13.67
C HIS A 258 18.27 -10.15 -15.10
N ASN A 259 17.34 -9.28 -15.47
CA ASN A 259 17.25 -8.66 -16.80
C ASN A 259 17.19 -9.71 -17.94
N THR A 260 16.43 -10.79 -17.75
CA THR A 260 16.29 -11.90 -18.71
C THR A 260 14.90 -11.98 -19.35
N LEU A 261 14.12 -10.92 -19.30
CA LEU A 261 12.77 -10.85 -19.90
C LEU A 261 12.74 -11.28 -21.37
N ALA A 262 13.82 -11.02 -22.11
CA ALA A 262 13.97 -11.42 -23.51
C ALA A 262 13.71 -12.92 -23.72
N SER A 263 14.02 -13.79 -22.77
CA SER A 263 13.81 -15.23 -22.85
C SER A 263 12.33 -15.63 -23.00
N PHE A 264 11.43 -14.82 -22.47
CA PHE A 264 9.98 -15.06 -22.58
C PHE A 264 9.34 -14.34 -23.77
N ILE A 265 9.84 -13.13 -24.09
CA ILE A 265 9.21 -12.27 -25.08
C ILE A 265 9.74 -12.45 -26.50
N LEU A 266 10.95 -13.00 -26.70
CA LEU A 266 11.53 -13.16 -28.04
C LEU A 266 11.03 -14.38 -28.85
N PRO A 267 10.69 -15.55 -28.27
CA PRO A 267 9.96 -16.57 -29.03
C PRO A 267 8.55 -16.07 -29.34
N ARG A 268 8.41 -15.30 -30.43
CA ARG A 268 7.15 -14.64 -30.82
C ARG A 268 6.19 -15.61 -31.51
N ASP A 269 5.55 -16.40 -30.71
CA ASP A 269 4.36 -17.16 -31.10
C ASP A 269 3.05 -16.43 -30.79
N TYR A 270 3.15 -15.14 -30.40
CA TYR A 270 2.05 -14.25 -30.02
C TYR A 270 2.18 -12.87 -30.70
N THR A 271 1.10 -12.10 -30.72
CA THR A 271 1.05 -10.74 -31.25
C THR A 271 0.58 -9.71 -30.22
N ALA A 272 0.12 -10.15 -29.06
CA ALA A 272 -0.28 -9.26 -27.97
C ALA A 272 0.19 -9.82 -26.62
N ILE A 273 0.59 -8.90 -25.73
CA ILE A 273 0.98 -9.16 -24.35
C ILE A 273 -0.08 -8.56 -23.43
N VAL A 274 -0.50 -9.35 -22.45
CA VAL A 274 -1.28 -8.86 -21.29
C VAL A 274 -0.38 -8.93 -20.08
N SER A 275 -0.09 -7.80 -19.48
CA SER A 275 0.68 -7.71 -18.25
C SER A 275 -0.25 -7.65 -17.06
N PHE A 276 0.08 -8.36 -15.98
CA PHE A 276 -0.71 -8.35 -14.75
C PHE A 276 -0.80 -6.96 -14.11
N ARG A 277 0.26 -6.14 -14.24
CA ARG A 277 0.35 -4.78 -13.72
C ARG A 277 1.30 -3.92 -14.55
N ASP A 278 1.12 -2.62 -14.49
CA ASP A 278 1.90 -1.65 -15.26
C ASP A 278 3.40 -1.69 -14.96
N GLU A 279 3.78 -1.94 -13.70
CA GLU A 279 5.19 -2.05 -13.28
C GLU A 279 5.95 -3.18 -14.00
N VAL A 280 5.25 -4.25 -14.37
CA VAL A 280 5.81 -5.34 -15.21
C VAL A 280 5.80 -4.94 -16.67
N ALA A 281 4.77 -4.22 -17.12
CA ALA A 281 4.64 -3.83 -18.53
C ALA A 281 5.77 -2.89 -18.98
N TYR A 282 6.17 -1.91 -18.18
CA TYR A 282 7.22 -0.96 -18.56
C TYR A 282 8.58 -1.60 -18.86
N PRO A 283 9.15 -2.47 -18.00
CA PRO A 283 10.36 -3.23 -18.32
C PRO A 283 10.21 -4.10 -19.58
N VAL A 284 9.04 -4.72 -19.78
CA VAL A 284 8.76 -5.51 -20.99
C VAL A 284 8.78 -4.63 -22.24
N MET A 285 8.18 -3.43 -22.18
CA MET A 285 8.21 -2.47 -23.29
C MET A 285 9.64 -2.03 -23.63
N ASN A 286 10.49 -1.83 -22.62
CA ASN A 286 11.89 -1.50 -22.81
C ASN A 286 12.64 -2.68 -23.46
N ALA A 287 12.47 -3.88 -22.94
CA ALA A 287 13.10 -5.08 -23.49
C ALA A 287 12.69 -5.35 -24.96
N LEU A 288 11.44 -5.12 -25.32
CA LEU A 288 10.98 -5.20 -26.72
C LEU A 288 11.68 -4.16 -27.61
N ARG A 289 11.77 -2.90 -27.17
CA ARG A 289 12.46 -1.82 -27.91
C ARG A 289 13.95 -2.11 -28.09
N ASP A 290 14.62 -2.62 -27.06
CA ASP A 290 16.05 -2.98 -27.09
C ASP A 290 16.34 -4.08 -28.15
N HIS A 291 15.32 -4.89 -28.46
CA HIS A 291 15.39 -5.91 -29.51
C HIS A 291 14.78 -5.45 -30.85
N GLY A 292 14.58 -4.15 -31.03
CA GLY A 292 14.15 -3.55 -32.29
C GLY A 292 12.66 -3.77 -32.59
N LEU A 293 11.84 -4.09 -31.58
CA LEU A 293 10.39 -4.29 -31.74
C LEU A 293 9.62 -3.01 -31.38
N SER A 294 8.70 -2.64 -32.24
CA SER A 294 7.85 -1.48 -32.10
C SER A 294 6.52 -1.82 -31.43
N ILE A 295 6.09 -0.97 -30.51
CA ILE A 295 4.80 -1.05 -29.84
C ILE A 295 3.96 0.13 -30.32
N PRO A 296 2.76 -0.09 -30.85
CA PRO A 296 2.02 -1.36 -30.97
C PRO A 296 2.23 -2.12 -32.29
N GLN A 297 3.10 -1.67 -33.21
CA GLN A 297 3.15 -2.15 -34.61
C GLN A 297 3.58 -3.61 -34.72
N ASP A 298 4.54 -4.06 -33.92
CA ASP A 298 5.00 -5.45 -33.90
C ASP A 298 4.33 -6.28 -32.81
N VAL A 299 4.05 -5.66 -31.66
CA VAL A 299 3.43 -6.29 -30.49
C VAL A 299 2.55 -5.29 -29.76
N SER A 300 1.28 -5.63 -29.54
CA SER A 300 0.38 -4.88 -28.68
C SER A 300 0.63 -5.21 -27.21
N ILE A 301 0.50 -4.21 -26.32
CA ILE A 301 0.58 -4.41 -24.88
C ILE A 301 -0.62 -3.74 -24.21
N ILE A 302 -1.27 -4.48 -23.30
CA ILE A 302 -2.29 -3.98 -22.38
C ILE A 302 -1.96 -4.43 -20.96
N SER A 303 -2.26 -3.59 -19.97
CA SER A 303 -1.93 -3.83 -18.57
C SER A 303 -3.06 -3.42 -17.63
N PHE A 304 -2.77 -3.39 -16.32
CA PHE A 304 -3.70 -2.99 -15.25
C PHE A 304 -3.01 -1.98 -14.33
N ASP A 305 -3.83 -1.25 -13.57
CA ASP A 305 -3.53 -0.27 -12.51
C ASP A 305 -3.49 1.19 -12.98
N ASN A 306 -3.28 1.47 -14.27
CA ASN A 306 -3.22 2.81 -14.86
C ASN A 306 -2.25 3.76 -14.11
N LEU A 307 -1.09 3.23 -13.72
CA LEU A 307 -0.04 3.99 -13.09
C LEU A 307 0.47 5.08 -14.05
N HIS A 308 0.76 6.23 -13.51
CA HIS A 308 1.35 7.34 -14.30
C HIS A 308 0.48 7.88 -15.45
N ALA A 309 -0.84 7.68 -15.42
CA ALA A 309 -1.75 8.22 -16.43
C ALA A 309 -1.60 9.75 -16.64
N GLU A 310 -1.16 10.46 -15.59
CA GLU A 310 -0.96 11.91 -15.60
C GLU A 310 0.52 12.33 -15.75
N ASP A 311 1.46 11.38 -15.86
CA ASP A 311 2.89 11.68 -15.99
C ASP A 311 3.35 11.63 -17.46
N PRO A 312 3.47 12.79 -18.14
CA PRO A 312 3.86 12.85 -19.54
C PRO A 312 5.32 12.43 -19.80
N SER A 313 6.12 12.25 -18.75
CA SER A 313 7.51 11.77 -18.86
C SER A 313 7.62 10.26 -19.04
N ARG A 314 6.53 9.52 -18.77
CA ARG A 314 6.47 8.07 -18.90
C ARG A 314 5.89 7.65 -20.26
N PRO A 315 6.31 6.49 -20.78
CA PRO A 315 5.68 5.92 -21.97
C PRO A 315 4.20 5.69 -21.73
N PHE A 316 3.35 6.07 -22.67
CA PHE A 316 1.94 5.74 -22.66
C PHE A 316 1.76 4.23 -22.61
N LEU A 317 0.75 3.76 -21.89
CA LEU A 317 0.43 2.34 -21.73
C LEU A 317 -1.09 2.17 -21.62
N THR A 318 -1.68 1.47 -22.57
CA THR A 318 -3.09 1.08 -22.49
C THR A 318 -3.29 0.19 -21.27
N SER A 319 -4.11 0.65 -20.33
CA SER A 319 -4.26 0.00 -19.03
C SER A 319 -5.72 -0.03 -18.58
N ILE A 320 -6.03 -0.92 -17.65
CA ILE A 320 -7.37 -1.14 -17.09
C ILE A 320 -7.36 -0.78 -15.62
N TYR A 321 -8.29 0.07 -15.22
CA TYR A 321 -8.45 0.48 -13.83
C TYR A 321 -9.87 0.98 -13.54
N ALA A 322 -10.17 1.25 -12.26
CA ALA A 322 -11.44 1.86 -11.84
C ALA A 322 -11.66 3.20 -12.55
N ALA A 323 -12.85 3.39 -13.12
CA ALA A 323 -13.11 4.47 -14.05
C ALA A 323 -13.17 5.85 -13.40
N ASP A 324 -13.98 5.98 -12.35
CA ASP A 324 -14.36 7.30 -11.80
C ASP A 324 -14.38 7.29 -10.26
N GLU A 325 -14.10 6.15 -9.64
CA GLU A 325 -14.20 5.98 -8.20
C GLU A 325 -12.83 5.76 -7.57
N ASN A 326 -12.65 6.40 -6.43
CA ASN A 326 -11.39 6.32 -5.68
C ASN A 326 -11.51 5.24 -4.59
N ILE A 327 -10.85 4.11 -4.81
CA ILE A 327 -10.82 2.99 -3.84
C ILE A 327 -10.35 3.46 -2.45
N ALA A 328 -9.41 4.41 -2.39
CA ALA A 328 -8.89 4.94 -1.13
C ALA A 328 -9.97 5.70 -0.36
N GLU A 329 -10.67 6.64 -1.01
CA GLU A 329 -11.73 7.45 -0.40
C GLU A 329 -12.87 6.56 0.11
N ILE A 330 -13.32 5.63 -0.73
CA ILE A 330 -14.42 4.72 -0.36
C ILE A 330 -14.02 3.86 0.83
N SER A 331 -12.79 3.35 0.85
CA SER A 331 -12.28 2.50 1.92
C SER A 331 -12.16 3.24 3.25
N VAL A 332 -11.63 4.46 3.22
CA VAL A 332 -11.54 5.32 4.41
C VAL A 332 -12.94 5.64 4.94
N ARG A 333 -13.87 6.06 4.09
CA ARG A 333 -15.24 6.33 4.47
C ARG A 333 -15.91 5.11 5.10
N LEU A 334 -15.77 3.96 4.45
CA LEU A 334 -16.35 2.70 4.91
C LEU A 334 -15.83 2.30 6.29
N LEU A 335 -14.53 2.44 6.52
CA LEU A 335 -13.90 2.17 7.81
C LEU A 335 -14.37 3.14 8.89
N LEU A 336 -14.44 4.44 8.60
CA LEU A 336 -14.89 5.43 9.56
C LEU A 336 -16.35 5.22 9.97
N GLU A 337 -17.23 4.87 9.02
CA GLU A 337 -18.61 4.48 9.32
C GLU A 337 -18.66 3.23 10.21
N ARG A 338 -17.81 2.22 9.97
CA ARG A 338 -17.72 1.02 10.80
C ARG A 338 -17.21 1.33 12.22
N ILE A 339 -16.28 2.28 12.37
CA ILE A 339 -15.79 2.76 13.67
C ILE A 339 -16.91 3.47 14.46
N GLU A 340 -17.80 4.18 13.77
CA GLU A 340 -18.91 4.87 14.42
C GLU A 340 -20.06 3.92 14.78
N ASP A 341 -20.38 2.97 13.91
CA ASP A 341 -21.39 1.95 14.13
C ASP A 341 -20.85 0.55 13.77
N PRO A 342 -20.33 -0.20 14.75
CA PRO A 342 -19.82 -1.56 14.53
C PRO A 342 -20.90 -2.57 14.11
N MET A 343 -22.17 -2.27 14.28
CA MET A 343 -23.29 -3.19 13.99
C MET A 343 -23.81 -3.09 12.56
N LEU A 344 -23.27 -2.20 11.73
CA LEU A 344 -23.64 -2.15 10.31
C LEU A 344 -23.42 -3.51 9.63
N PRO A 345 -24.31 -3.93 8.72
CA PRO A 345 -24.05 -5.15 7.95
C PRO A 345 -22.77 -4.99 7.09
N PRO A 346 -22.03 -6.08 6.86
CA PRO A 346 -20.88 -6.06 5.94
C PRO A 346 -21.29 -5.65 4.53
N ARG A 347 -20.42 -4.88 3.89
CA ARG A 347 -20.64 -4.35 2.53
C ARG A 347 -19.51 -4.80 1.61
N ASN A 348 -19.85 -5.32 0.44
CA ASN A 348 -18.91 -5.67 -0.61
C ASN A 348 -19.08 -4.68 -1.77
N ILE A 349 -18.13 -3.73 -1.88
CA ILE A 349 -18.14 -2.70 -2.92
C ILE A 349 -17.20 -3.14 -4.03
N VAL A 350 -17.76 -3.35 -5.22
CA VAL A 350 -17.02 -3.72 -6.43
C VAL A 350 -17.04 -2.55 -7.38
N LEU A 351 -15.88 -1.97 -7.64
CA LEU A 351 -15.74 -0.78 -8.48
C LEU A 351 -15.69 -1.18 -9.95
N PRO A 352 -16.48 -0.55 -10.81
CA PRO A 352 -16.43 -0.81 -12.24
C PRO A 352 -15.09 -0.37 -12.83
N VAL A 353 -14.62 -1.11 -13.83
CA VAL A 353 -13.35 -0.83 -14.51
C VAL A 353 -13.57 -0.51 -15.98
N ARG A 354 -12.65 0.24 -16.58
CA ARG A 354 -12.61 0.52 -18.01
C ARG A 354 -11.19 0.48 -18.56
N ILE A 355 -11.09 0.43 -19.89
CA ILE A 355 -9.82 0.56 -20.62
C ILE A 355 -9.51 2.06 -20.77
N PHE A 356 -8.31 2.43 -20.38
CA PHE A 356 -7.67 3.70 -20.70
C PHE A 356 -6.74 3.45 -21.87
N ASP A 357 -7.23 3.68 -23.09
CA ASP A 357 -6.45 3.45 -24.31
C ASP A 357 -5.44 4.60 -24.49
N GLN A 358 -4.16 4.22 -24.47
CA GLN A 358 -3.04 5.15 -24.64
C GLN A 358 -2.15 4.76 -25.84
N GLY A 359 -2.69 3.98 -26.77
CA GLY A 359 -2.07 3.71 -28.07
C GLY A 359 -1.01 2.61 -28.07
N THR A 360 -0.95 1.74 -27.07
CA THR A 360 -0.05 0.57 -27.06
C THR A 360 -0.71 -0.69 -27.63
N THR A 361 -1.92 -0.58 -28.17
CA THR A 361 -2.63 -1.66 -28.84
C THR A 361 -3.04 -1.25 -30.25
N ALA A 362 -2.88 -2.15 -31.22
CA ALA A 362 -3.27 -1.97 -32.62
C ALA A 362 -3.60 -3.36 -33.24
N PRO A 363 -4.20 -3.43 -34.43
CA PRO A 363 -4.33 -4.70 -35.15
C PRO A 363 -2.97 -5.41 -35.31
N PRO A 364 -2.93 -6.76 -35.26
CA PRO A 364 -1.69 -7.50 -35.38
C PRO A 364 -0.99 -7.21 -36.72
N PRO A 365 0.36 -7.31 -36.79
CA PRO A 365 1.07 -7.16 -38.05
C PRO A 365 0.52 -8.13 -39.09
N ARG A 366 0.44 -7.68 -40.34
CA ARG A 366 0.05 -8.55 -41.45
C ARG A 366 1.11 -9.62 -41.63
N ALA A 367 0.68 -10.88 -41.68
CA ALA A 367 1.54 -12.04 -41.88
C ALA A 367 2.24 -11.99 -43.25
#